data_35cc19ec4a80bba4eabf8f0b492a6bc1
#
_entry.id   35cc19ec4a80bba4eabf8f0b492a6bc1
#
_cell.length_a   1.000
_cell.length_b   1.000
_cell.length_c   1.000
_cell.angle_alpha   90.00
_cell.angle_beta   90.00
_cell.angle_gamma   90.00
#
_symmetry.space_group_name_H-M   'P 1'
#
loop_
_entity.id
_entity.type
_entity.pdbx_description
1 polymer ?
#
loop_
_entity_poly.entity_id
_entity_poly.type
_entity_poly.pdbx_seq_one_letter_code
_entity_poly.pdbx_strand_id
1 'polypeptide(L)'
;MTIAPKTSTGAARLGVARLGVALAASLAPACGPAVAGSPRPPEAVTTRPSPAASAPAPGVQAKKADAAASPHLTLTITPDPRRDAVDVKIVARGDAAALGTWSITAPDADAVHLTDVRDDAGPLTVSLTPRAPAALAITLPRPPVGDVHVRYSIDSRAHPTVTVEIDPDRLQAAGEALLMLPDGFDDRPVAASIRLVTEPIGEKAGAASSFGAGKVRDVTARGSELRFATYLIGPIGRALFDTVEGHDEAAWLGYTSFDPRPIAADVAAFRTAVRELFRDRRPSPMTLLIVADARPPGTFVASRRASSVLVHVGVGEPWTGPVRIAVAAEVIHGFIGERLWIGPDEPSREAEAYWFTEGVTRHLARDLLFRFGLITPSEVLAEVHGLASVLATSTHGSAGNAALAARVKEPGVVPVLVARGALYASRMDARIRKKSGDKRGLEDVLRALYVKASERRAALPTAAWIEAVTAELGAGEADAFAAMIDKGGPIDVPEGAFGPCFRGTTRRYEAFELGFNEDATRASGSRAVTGIRPGGPADRAGLKTGDVLFDSVMKRGRSDVPVILTVERAGERKTIRYNPVGKAASGQGWIRQKDVADEACVK
;
A
#
# COMPACT_ATOMS: atom_id res chain seq x y z
N MET A 1 47.45 8.56 29.07
CA MET A 1 46.95 7.32 28.50
C MET A 1 45.70 6.95 29.24
N THR A 2 44.54 7.53 28.81
CA THR A 2 43.27 7.42 29.52
C THR A 2 42.24 6.99 28.48
N ILE A 3 41.77 5.75 28.58
CA ILE A 3 40.80 5.12 27.68
C ILE A 3 39.42 5.55 28.16
N ALA A 4 38.67 6.27 27.30
CA ALA A 4 37.27 6.56 27.49
C ALA A 4 36.40 5.41 26.97
N PRO A 5 35.28 5.06 27.64
CA PRO A 5 34.43 3.99 27.20
C PRO A 5 33.59 4.43 25.99
N LYS A 6 33.58 3.60 24.94
CA LYS A 6 32.66 3.72 23.81
C LYS A 6 31.25 3.35 24.28
N THR A 7 30.39 4.33 24.37
CA THR A 7 28.95 4.11 24.47
C THR A 7 28.43 3.60 23.12
N SER A 8 27.97 2.37 23.07
CA SER A 8 27.22 1.82 21.96
C SER A 8 25.82 2.45 21.94
N THR A 9 25.63 3.46 21.14
CA THR A 9 24.29 3.92 20.75
C THR A 9 23.67 2.86 19.86
N GLY A 10 22.80 2.05 20.44
CA GLY A 10 21.89 1.21 19.68
C GLY A 10 21.01 2.12 18.82
N ALA A 11 21.23 2.07 17.51
CA ALA A 11 20.38 2.77 16.54
C ALA A 11 18.98 2.17 16.61
N ALA A 12 18.09 2.85 17.37
CA ALA A 12 16.66 2.61 17.27
C ALA A 12 16.29 2.97 15.83
N ARG A 13 15.75 2.00 15.07
CA ARG A 13 15.22 2.26 13.74
C ARG A 13 14.15 3.32 13.87
N LEU A 14 14.42 4.51 13.36
CA LEU A 14 13.42 5.49 13.04
C LEU A 14 12.38 4.79 12.15
N GLY A 15 11.19 4.60 12.69
CA GLY A 15 10.01 4.33 11.88
C GLY A 15 9.73 5.58 11.05
N VAL A 16 10.55 5.80 10.03
CA VAL A 16 10.26 6.82 9.02
C VAL A 16 8.91 6.43 8.48
N ALA A 17 7.92 7.31 8.63
CA ALA A 17 6.66 7.23 7.94
C ALA A 17 7.03 7.04 6.45
N ARG A 18 7.02 5.79 6.01
CA ARG A 18 7.26 5.47 4.61
C ARG A 18 6.17 6.22 3.88
N LEU A 19 6.55 7.21 3.09
CA LEU A 19 5.72 7.62 1.99
C LEU A 19 5.43 6.32 1.25
N GLY A 20 4.27 5.70 1.55
CA GLY A 20 3.74 4.65 0.71
C GLY A 20 3.70 5.30 -0.66
N VAL A 21 4.65 4.93 -1.52
CA VAL A 21 4.51 5.23 -2.93
C VAL A 21 3.24 4.50 -3.29
N ALA A 22 2.12 5.22 -3.28
CA ALA A 22 0.88 4.73 -3.84
C ALA A 22 1.22 4.47 -5.31
N LEU A 23 1.70 3.26 -5.58
CA LEU A 23 1.79 2.76 -6.93
C LEU A 23 0.34 2.72 -7.40
N ALA A 24 -0.09 3.82 -8.04
CA ALA A 24 -1.26 3.74 -8.88
C ALA A 24 -0.94 2.59 -9.83
N ALA A 25 -1.48 1.40 -9.53
CA ALA A 25 -1.19 0.19 -10.27
C ALA A 25 -1.85 0.31 -11.64
N SER A 26 -1.20 1.05 -12.52
CA SER A 26 -1.56 1.17 -13.93
C SER A 26 -1.09 -0.02 -14.77
N LEU A 27 -0.78 -1.13 -14.13
CA LEU A 27 -0.48 -2.41 -14.78
C LEU A 27 -1.72 -3.31 -14.73
N ALA A 28 -2.80 -2.94 -15.42
CA ALA A 28 -3.92 -3.85 -15.60
C ALA A 28 -3.89 -4.44 -17.03
N PRO A 29 -3.97 -5.76 -17.13
CA PRO A 29 -3.95 -6.48 -18.40
C PRO A 29 -5.28 -6.39 -19.16
N ALA A 30 -5.23 -6.62 -20.48
CA ALA A 30 -6.39 -6.76 -21.33
C ALA A 30 -7.16 -8.05 -21.03
N CYS A 31 -8.41 -7.96 -20.58
CA CYS A 31 -9.36 -9.04 -20.76
C CYS A 31 -10.12 -8.81 -22.07
N GLY A 32 -10.01 -9.77 -22.98
CA GLY A 32 -10.95 -9.91 -24.09
C GLY A 32 -12.35 -10.26 -23.58
N PRO A 33 -13.42 -10.14 -24.40
CA PRO A 33 -14.78 -10.37 -23.94
C PRO A 33 -14.95 -11.82 -23.49
N ALA A 34 -15.34 -12.01 -22.23
CA ALA A 34 -15.74 -13.30 -21.70
C ALA A 34 -17.12 -13.63 -22.23
N VAL A 35 -17.22 -14.76 -22.93
CA VAL A 35 -18.49 -15.40 -23.27
C VAL A 35 -19.09 -15.93 -21.95
N ALA A 36 -20.28 -15.46 -21.62
CA ALA A 36 -21.02 -15.85 -20.43
C ALA A 36 -21.48 -17.31 -20.53
N GLY A 37 -20.83 -18.19 -19.78
CA GLY A 37 -21.34 -19.51 -19.45
C GLY A 37 -21.85 -19.48 -18.01
N SER A 38 -23.16 -19.68 -17.83
CA SER A 38 -23.79 -19.71 -16.51
C SER A 38 -23.31 -20.92 -15.71
N PRO A 39 -22.85 -20.77 -14.47
CA PRO A 39 -22.59 -21.92 -13.61
C PRO A 39 -23.88 -22.45 -12.97
N ARG A 40 -24.05 -23.77 -13.01
CA ARG A 40 -25.06 -24.51 -12.22
C ARG A 40 -24.79 -24.36 -10.71
N PRO A 41 -25.82 -24.26 -9.89
CA PRO A 41 -25.63 -24.22 -8.44
C PRO A 41 -25.15 -25.58 -7.91
N PRO A 42 -24.28 -25.60 -6.89
CA PRO A 42 -23.86 -26.84 -6.25
C PRO A 42 -24.98 -27.42 -5.38
N GLU A 43 -25.08 -28.74 -5.40
CA GLU A 43 -26.01 -29.54 -4.61
C GLU A 43 -25.74 -29.37 -3.11
N ALA A 44 -26.82 -29.36 -2.33
CA ALA A 44 -26.83 -29.21 -0.88
C ALA A 44 -26.12 -30.41 -0.19
N VAL A 45 -25.06 -30.11 0.54
CA VAL A 45 -24.43 -31.08 1.45
C VAL A 45 -25.25 -31.13 2.74
N THR A 46 -25.86 -32.26 3.00
CA THR A 46 -26.56 -32.56 4.25
C THR A 46 -25.59 -32.68 5.42
N THR A 47 -25.70 -31.79 6.39
CA THR A 47 -24.95 -31.83 7.65
C THR A 47 -25.51 -32.89 8.59
N ARG A 48 -24.67 -33.82 9.03
CA ARG A 48 -24.93 -34.72 10.18
C ARG A 48 -24.89 -33.93 11.49
N PRO A 49 -25.75 -34.22 12.46
CA PRO A 49 -25.72 -33.56 13.77
C PRO A 49 -24.50 -34.00 14.58
N SER A 50 -23.85 -33.05 15.21
CA SER A 50 -22.74 -33.19 16.16
C SER A 50 -23.26 -33.66 17.52
N PRO A 51 -22.54 -34.48 18.26
CA PRO A 51 -22.97 -34.96 19.59
C PRO A 51 -22.84 -33.87 20.67
N ALA A 52 -23.72 -33.98 21.66
CA ALA A 52 -23.95 -33.05 22.74
C ALA A 52 -22.70 -32.65 23.54
N ALA A 53 -22.66 -31.36 23.90
CA ALA A 53 -21.64 -30.75 24.73
C ALA A 53 -21.63 -31.35 26.17
N SER A 54 -20.46 -31.76 26.61
CA SER A 54 -20.15 -32.09 28.00
C SER A 54 -20.00 -30.82 28.83
N ALA A 55 -20.50 -30.86 30.08
CA ALA A 55 -20.48 -29.74 31.01
C ALA A 55 -19.06 -29.26 31.37
N PRO A 56 -18.89 -27.97 31.69
CA PRO A 56 -17.57 -27.41 32.01
C PRO A 56 -17.10 -27.82 33.40
N ALA A 57 -15.81 -28.15 33.51
CA ALA A 57 -15.12 -28.40 34.77
C ALA A 57 -14.96 -27.06 35.57
N PRO A 58 -14.95 -27.11 36.91
CA PRO A 58 -14.92 -25.91 37.74
C PRO A 58 -13.51 -25.30 37.84
N GLY A 59 -13.47 -24.01 37.64
CA GLY A 59 -12.60 -23.10 38.39
C GLY A 59 -11.12 -23.02 38.03
N VAL A 60 -10.81 -22.30 36.94
CA VAL A 60 -9.58 -21.49 36.91
C VAL A 60 -10.01 -20.06 37.18
N GLN A 61 -9.72 -19.58 38.38
CA GLN A 61 -9.88 -18.15 38.74
C GLN A 61 -9.03 -17.34 37.77
N ALA A 62 -9.69 -16.58 36.91
CA ALA A 62 -9.05 -15.55 36.13
C ALA A 62 -8.32 -14.60 37.07
N LYS A 63 -6.99 -14.57 36.96
CA LYS A 63 -6.16 -13.57 37.62
C LYS A 63 -6.75 -12.19 37.22
N LYS A 64 -7.19 -11.44 38.24
CA LYS A 64 -7.68 -10.07 38.07
C LYS A 64 -6.69 -9.34 37.20
N ALA A 65 -7.14 -8.94 35.98
CA ALA A 65 -6.33 -8.08 35.13
C ALA A 65 -5.96 -6.84 35.96
N ASP A 66 -4.68 -6.55 36.05
CA ASP A 66 -4.18 -5.33 36.64
C ASP A 66 -4.95 -4.18 36.00
N ALA A 67 -5.37 -3.21 36.84
CA ALA A 67 -6.10 -2.04 36.38
C ALA A 67 -5.36 -1.43 35.20
N ALA A 68 -6.02 -1.46 34.02
CA ALA A 68 -5.43 -0.95 32.80
C ALA A 68 -4.90 0.46 33.07
N ALA A 69 -3.62 0.66 32.87
CA ALA A 69 -3.00 1.97 33.00
C ALA A 69 -3.79 2.96 32.15
N SER A 70 -4.13 4.12 32.73
CA SER A 70 -4.86 5.16 32.01
C SER A 70 -4.15 5.47 30.69
N PRO A 71 -4.86 5.58 29.56
CA PRO A 71 -4.21 5.86 28.28
C PRO A 71 -3.42 7.18 28.39
N HIS A 72 -2.22 7.18 27.84
CA HIS A 72 -1.37 8.37 27.80
C HIS A 72 -1.88 9.41 26.80
N LEU A 73 -2.60 8.98 25.75
CA LEU A 73 -3.27 9.85 24.78
C LEU A 73 -4.77 9.51 24.69
N THR A 74 -5.61 10.53 24.69
CA THR A 74 -7.03 10.40 24.32
C THR A 74 -7.26 11.26 23.09
N LEU A 75 -7.62 10.63 21.97
CA LEU A 75 -7.88 11.27 20.69
C LEU A 75 -9.38 11.29 20.45
N THR A 76 -9.98 12.45 20.28
CA THR A 76 -11.40 12.57 19.91
C THR A 76 -11.50 13.30 18.59
N ILE A 77 -12.13 12.68 17.60
CA ILE A 77 -12.27 13.13 16.22
C ILE A 77 -13.75 13.31 15.96
N THR A 78 -14.17 14.53 15.65
CA THR A 78 -15.57 14.91 15.44
C THR A 78 -15.72 15.58 14.09
N PRO A 79 -16.34 14.94 13.09
CA PRO A 79 -16.62 15.59 11.81
C PRO A 79 -17.67 16.70 11.97
N ASP A 80 -17.53 17.76 11.21
CA ASP A 80 -18.55 18.80 11.06
C ASP A 80 -18.84 19.07 9.58
N PRO A 81 -19.73 18.29 8.95
CA PRO A 81 -20.07 18.44 7.53
C PRO A 81 -20.64 19.82 7.17
N ARG A 82 -21.18 20.55 8.14
CA ARG A 82 -21.76 21.89 7.88
C ARG A 82 -20.68 22.95 7.69
N ARG A 83 -19.54 22.78 8.33
CA ARG A 83 -18.38 23.68 8.22
C ARG A 83 -17.32 23.15 7.25
N ASP A 84 -17.54 21.96 6.70
CA ASP A 84 -16.54 21.26 5.90
C ASP A 84 -15.19 21.10 6.66
N ALA A 85 -15.29 20.73 7.94
CA ALA A 85 -14.18 20.69 8.87
C ALA A 85 -14.25 19.51 9.85
N VAL A 86 -13.12 19.16 10.44
CA VAL A 86 -13.01 18.13 11.48
C VAL A 86 -12.48 18.76 12.76
N ASP A 87 -13.24 18.67 13.86
CA ASP A 87 -12.79 19.09 15.19
C ASP A 87 -12.00 17.94 15.84
N VAL A 88 -10.81 18.27 16.32
CA VAL A 88 -9.91 17.33 16.99
C VAL A 88 -9.62 17.80 18.41
N LYS A 89 -9.78 16.88 19.36
CA LYS A 89 -9.36 17.08 20.76
C LYS A 89 -8.37 16.00 21.14
N ILE A 90 -7.22 16.41 21.62
CA ILE A 90 -6.18 15.52 22.14
C ILE A 90 -5.96 15.85 23.61
N VAL A 91 -5.94 14.82 24.45
CA VAL A 91 -5.52 14.92 25.85
C VAL A 91 -4.33 14.01 26.03
N ALA A 92 -3.21 14.58 26.42
CA ALA A 92 -1.99 13.85 26.74
C ALA A 92 -1.77 13.81 28.26
N ARG A 93 -1.33 12.65 28.77
CA ARG A 93 -1.08 12.38 30.18
C ARG A 93 0.30 11.78 30.39
N GLY A 94 0.85 12.01 31.57
CA GLY A 94 2.15 11.45 31.95
C GLY A 94 3.26 11.92 31.02
N ASP A 95 4.08 10.96 30.53
CA ASP A 95 5.23 11.26 29.66
C ASP A 95 4.83 11.97 28.37
N ALA A 96 3.62 11.73 27.86
CA ALA A 96 3.12 12.39 26.65
C ALA A 96 2.86 13.89 26.91
N ALA A 97 2.40 14.25 28.10
CA ALA A 97 2.18 15.63 28.47
C ALA A 97 3.50 16.40 28.67
N ALA A 98 4.57 15.71 29.08
CA ALA A 98 5.87 16.37 29.38
C ALA A 98 6.58 16.94 28.12
N LEU A 99 6.14 16.59 26.91
CA LEU A 99 6.77 17.04 25.67
C LEU A 99 6.29 18.42 25.24
N GLY A 100 7.24 19.34 25.09
CA GLY A 100 6.96 20.76 24.85
C GLY A 100 6.66 21.15 23.41
N THR A 101 6.91 20.27 22.44
CA THR A 101 6.67 20.55 21.00
C THR A 101 5.73 19.52 20.42
N TRP A 102 4.75 19.96 19.65
CA TRP A 102 3.73 19.13 19.01
C TRP A 102 3.65 19.49 17.54
N SER A 103 3.48 18.52 16.66
CA SER A 103 3.46 18.74 15.23
C SER A 103 2.36 17.95 14.50
N ILE A 104 1.94 18.51 13.38
CA ILE A 104 1.02 17.91 12.40
C ILE A 104 1.59 18.12 11.00
N THR A 105 1.43 17.15 10.14
CA THR A 105 1.75 17.29 8.71
C THR A 105 0.55 17.93 8.02
N ALA A 106 0.62 19.22 7.73
CA ALA A 106 -0.43 19.92 7.00
C ALA A 106 0.16 20.58 5.76
N PRO A 107 -0.48 20.44 4.60
CA PRO A 107 -0.02 21.06 3.36
C PRO A 107 -0.16 22.59 3.39
N ASP A 108 -1.03 23.12 4.25
CA ASP A 108 -1.39 24.52 4.33
C ASP A 108 -1.63 24.95 5.78
N ALA A 109 -0.94 26.01 6.20
CA ALA A 109 -1.09 26.56 7.54
C ALA A 109 -2.51 27.08 7.81
N ASP A 110 -3.17 27.58 6.77
CA ASP A 110 -4.52 28.14 6.88
C ASP A 110 -5.61 27.06 7.03
N ALA A 111 -5.26 25.78 6.86
CA ALA A 111 -6.22 24.68 7.06
C ALA A 111 -6.38 24.25 8.52
N VAL A 112 -5.49 24.67 9.42
CA VAL A 112 -5.50 24.28 10.84
C VAL A 112 -5.79 25.47 11.72
N HIS A 113 -6.88 25.40 12.49
CA HIS A 113 -7.35 26.48 13.36
C HIS A 113 -7.28 26.05 14.81
N LEU A 114 -6.27 26.53 15.54
CA LEU A 114 -6.15 26.31 16.99
C LEU A 114 -7.30 26.98 17.75
N THR A 115 -7.97 26.21 18.61
CA THR A 115 -9.09 26.69 19.42
C THR A 115 -8.71 26.84 20.89
N ASP A 116 -7.98 25.89 21.46
CA ASP A 116 -7.61 25.87 22.88
C ASP A 116 -6.37 24.99 23.09
N VAL A 117 -5.39 25.54 23.80
CA VAL A 117 -4.26 24.78 24.35
C VAL A 117 -4.10 25.13 25.82
N ARG A 118 -4.15 24.12 26.68
CA ARG A 118 -4.09 24.32 28.13
C ARG A 118 -3.51 23.11 28.84
N ASP A 119 -3.06 23.33 30.06
CA ASP A 119 -2.74 22.29 31.03
C ASP A 119 -3.57 22.45 32.32
N ASP A 120 -3.26 21.71 33.38
CA ASP A 120 -3.98 21.79 34.65
C ASP A 120 -3.73 23.13 35.38
N ALA A 121 -2.68 23.86 35.02
CA ALA A 121 -2.40 25.20 35.55
C ALA A 121 -3.11 26.33 34.77
N GLY A 122 -3.72 26.02 33.62
CA GLY A 122 -4.51 26.98 32.84
C GLY A 122 -4.11 27.08 31.36
N PRO A 123 -4.60 28.12 30.65
CA PRO A 123 -4.32 28.32 29.24
C PRO A 123 -2.83 28.49 28.94
N LEU A 124 -2.41 27.95 27.76
CA LEU A 124 -1.08 28.09 27.21
C LEU A 124 -1.18 28.89 25.91
N THR A 125 -0.59 30.08 25.88
CA THR A 125 -0.58 30.92 24.68
C THR A 125 0.45 30.35 23.70
N VAL A 126 -0.01 29.78 22.59
CA VAL A 126 0.81 29.19 21.54
C VAL A 126 0.37 29.69 20.17
N SER A 127 1.25 29.62 19.20
CA SER A 127 0.95 29.88 17.79
C SER A 127 1.42 28.72 16.91
N LEU A 128 0.75 28.52 15.79
CA LEU A 128 1.19 27.59 14.76
C LEU A 128 2.39 28.18 14.03
N THR A 129 3.45 27.42 13.93
CA THR A 129 4.66 27.79 13.18
C THR A 129 4.94 26.78 12.08
N PRO A 130 5.17 27.23 10.84
CA PRO A 130 5.59 26.36 9.76
C PRO A 130 6.90 25.64 10.09
N ARG A 131 6.97 24.36 9.75
CA ARG A 131 8.15 23.50 9.89
C ARG A 131 8.40 22.75 8.58
N ALA A 132 9.63 22.82 8.08
CA ALA A 132 9.97 22.11 6.84
C ALA A 132 9.94 20.58 7.05
N PRO A 133 9.56 19.75 6.02
CA PRO A 133 9.21 20.19 4.66
C PRO A 133 7.72 20.48 4.42
N ALA A 134 6.81 20.11 5.31
CA ALA A 134 5.37 20.35 5.16
C ALA A 134 4.65 20.00 6.48
N ALA A 135 5.04 20.63 7.57
CA ALA A 135 4.44 20.43 8.86
C ALA A 135 4.17 21.78 9.56
N LEU A 136 3.20 21.75 10.47
CA LEU A 136 2.96 22.83 11.42
C LEU A 136 3.29 22.33 12.81
N ALA A 137 3.82 23.19 13.64
CA ALA A 137 4.12 22.87 15.03
C ALA A 137 3.63 23.97 15.99
N ILE A 138 3.35 23.55 17.23
CA ILE A 138 3.22 24.43 18.37
C ILE A 138 4.34 24.11 19.37
N THR A 139 4.82 25.12 20.06
CA THR A 139 5.76 24.95 21.16
C THR A 139 5.13 25.53 22.44
N LEU A 140 5.06 24.72 23.49
CA LEU A 140 4.52 25.16 24.76
C LEU A 140 5.45 26.21 25.41
N PRO A 141 4.91 27.32 25.95
CA PRO A 141 5.72 28.43 26.44
C PRO A 141 6.46 28.11 27.77
N ARG A 142 6.06 27.03 28.43
CA ARG A 142 6.65 26.53 29.69
C ARG A 142 6.47 25.01 29.77
N PRO A 143 7.21 24.30 30.62
CA PRO A 143 6.92 22.93 30.98
C PRO A 143 5.47 22.80 31.45
N PRO A 144 4.69 21.85 30.93
CA PRO A 144 3.29 21.68 31.29
C PRO A 144 3.13 21.10 32.70
N VAL A 145 2.01 21.43 33.32
CA VAL A 145 1.59 20.93 34.65
C VAL A 145 0.42 19.98 34.46
N GLY A 146 0.59 18.72 34.81
CA GLY A 146 -0.47 17.72 34.67
C GLY A 146 -0.84 17.38 33.20
N ASP A 147 -2.13 17.23 32.93
CA ASP A 147 -2.63 16.86 31.59
C ASP A 147 -2.53 18.03 30.60
N VAL A 148 -2.12 17.76 29.38
CA VAL A 148 -2.13 18.75 28.28
C VAL A 148 -3.31 18.50 27.36
N HIS A 149 -4.10 19.54 27.14
CA HIS A 149 -5.26 19.53 26.24
C HIS A 149 -4.98 20.40 25.02
N VAL A 150 -5.12 19.83 23.84
CA VAL A 150 -5.00 20.55 22.57
C VAL A 150 -6.30 20.37 21.80
N ARG A 151 -6.92 21.48 21.37
CA ARG A 151 -8.13 21.50 20.53
C ARG A 151 -7.90 22.36 19.31
N TYR A 152 -8.32 21.88 18.17
CA TYR A 152 -8.22 22.56 16.89
C TYR A 152 -9.25 22.01 15.92
N SER A 153 -9.52 22.74 14.87
CA SER A 153 -10.27 22.25 13.70
C SER A 153 -9.37 22.20 12.48
N ILE A 154 -9.72 21.34 11.54
CA ILE A 154 -9.02 21.17 10.25
C ILE A 154 -10.06 21.26 9.16
N ASP A 155 -9.86 22.17 8.20
CA ASP A 155 -10.69 22.24 7.00
C ASP A 155 -10.47 21.00 6.10
N SER A 156 -11.55 20.53 5.49
CA SER A 156 -11.48 19.44 4.51
C SER A 156 -10.59 19.86 3.34
N ARG A 157 -9.61 19.02 3.03
CA ARG A 157 -8.66 19.23 1.94
C ARG A 157 -8.32 17.91 1.29
N ALA A 158 -8.53 17.82 -0.01
CA ALA A 158 -7.99 16.73 -0.80
C ALA A 158 -6.53 17.04 -1.15
N HIS A 159 -5.61 16.20 -0.71
CA HIS A 159 -4.21 16.28 -1.08
C HIS A 159 -3.80 14.96 -1.77
N PRO A 160 -2.89 14.98 -2.76
CA PRO A 160 -2.50 13.77 -3.49
C PRO A 160 -1.99 12.61 -2.62
N THR A 161 -1.38 12.92 -1.49
CA THR A 161 -0.77 11.93 -0.59
C THR A 161 -1.38 11.89 0.81
N VAL A 162 -2.07 12.96 1.23
CA VAL A 162 -2.59 13.14 2.58
C VAL A 162 -3.97 13.78 2.50
N THR A 163 -4.98 13.11 3.00
CA THR A 163 -6.38 13.55 2.85
C THR A 163 -7.06 13.75 4.19
N VAL A 164 -7.84 14.82 4.28
CA VAL A 164 -8.97 14.97 5.20
C VAL A 164 -10.16 15.32 4.32
N GLU A 165 -10.99 14.33 4.04
CA GLU A 165 -12.17 14.46 3.19
C GLU A 165 -13.41 14.28 4.04
N ILE A 166 -14.31 15.24 3.98
CA ILE A 166 -15.60 15.19 4.65
C ILE A 166 -16.71 15.44 3.64
N ASP A 167 -17.67 14.57 3.63
CA ASP A 167 -18.92 14.68 2.89
C ASP A 167 -20.09 14.70 3.89
N PRO A 168 -21.32 15.01 3.47
CA PRO A 168 -22.47 15.01 4.37
C PRO A 168 -22.70 13.68 5.11
N ASP A 169 -22.30 12.55 4.52
CA ASP A 169 -22.53 11.21 5.03
C ASP A 169 -21.27 10.46 5.46
N ARG A 170 -20.07 11.06 5.32
CA ARG A 170 -18.82 10.38 5.64
C ARG A 170 -17.66 11.30 6.00
N LEU A 171 -16.69 10.74 6.72
CA LEU A 171 -15.34 11.26 6.92
C LEU A 171 -14.33 10.19 6.52
N GLN A 172 -13.32 10.59 5.78
CA GLN A 172 -12.08 9.85 5.59
C GLN A 172 -10.90 10.76 5.91
N ALA A 173 -10.03 10.33 6.81
CA ALA A 173 -8.88 11.14 7.19
C ALA A 173 -7.61 10.29 7.40
N ALA A 174 -6.48 10.82 6.93
CA ALA A 174 -5.16 10.31 7.22
C ALA A 174 -4.63 10.96 8.51
N GLY A 175 -4.08 10.15 9.39
CA GLY A 175 -3.63 10.63 10.71
C GLY A 175 -2.54 11.70 10.65
N GLU A 176 -1.67 11.66 9.62
CA GLU A 176 -0.66 12.68 9.40
C GLU A 176 -1.23 14.07 9.12
N ALA A 177 -2.41 14.15 8.48
CA ALA A 177 -3.12 15.41 8.24
C ALA A 177 -4.10 15.76 9.36
N LEU A 178 -4.41 14.81 10.24
CA LEU A 178 -5.45 14.94 11.24
C LEU A 178 -4.90 15.17 12.65
N LEU A 179 -3.76 14.55 13.01
CA LEU A 179 -3.31 14.46 14.38
C LEU A 179 -2.07 15.31 14.67
N MET A 180 -2.25 16.32 15.51
CA MET A 180 -1.14 17.09 16.10
C MET A 180 -0.65 16.34 17.35
N LEU A 181 0.40 15.56 17.20
CA LEU A 181 0.94 14.73 18.28
C LEU A 181 2.25 15.31 18.83
N PRO A 182 2.59 15.00 20.10
CA PRO A 182 3.86 15.40 20.69
C PRO A 182 5.04 14.84 19.89
N ASP A 183 6.04 15.65 19.65
CA ASP A 183 7.30 15.21 19.06
C ASP A 183 8.04 14.27 20.04
N GLY A 184 8.74 13.24 19.49
CA GLY A 184 9.45 12.25 20.29
C GLY A 184 8.65 11.02 20.69
N PHE A 185 7.36 10.95 20.31
CA PHE A 185 6.54 9.73 20.44
C PHE A 185 6.54 8.86 19.20
N ASP A 186 7.13 9.32 18.10
CA ASP A 186 7.08 8.57 16.83
C ASP A 186 7.63 7.15 16.96
N ASP A 187 8.67 6.93 17.76
CA ASP A 187 9.28 5.61 17.96
C ASP A 187 8.88 4.93 19.29
N ARG A 188 8.11 5.59 20.13
CA ARG A 188 7.75 5.10 21.46
C ARG A 188 6.33 4.53 21.46
N PRO A 189 6.10 3.33 22.03
CA PRO A 189 4.76 2.84 22.30
C PRO A 189 4.02 3.75 23.28
N VAL A 190 2.80 4.11 22.96
CA VAL A 190 1.89 4.87 23.81
C VAL A 190 0.54 4.18 23.88
N ALA A 191 -0.04 4.12 25.07
CA ALA A 191 -1.44 3.74 25.22
C ALA A 191 -2.30 4.91 24.71
N ALA A 192 -3.21 4.63 23.79
CA ALA A 192 -4.08 5.64 23.20
C ALA A 192 -5.54 5.14 23.18
N SER A 193 -6.46 6.00 23.60
CA SER A 193 -7.90 5.83 23.42
C SER A 193 -8.37 6.69 22.26
N ILE A 194 -8.81 6.07 21.19
CA ILE A 194 -9.29 6.73 19.97
C ILE A 194 -10.81 6.73 20.00
N ARG A 195 -11.42 7.92 19.97
CA ARG A 195 -12.87 8.12 19.91
C ARG A 195 -13.26 8.80 18.62
N LEU A 196 -14.05 8.11 17.79
CA LEU A 196 -14.62 8.62 16.56
C LEU A 196 -16.09 8.97 16.80
N VAL A 197 -16.41 10.25 16.79
CA VAL A 197 -17.76 10.78 17.07
C VAL A 197 -18.58 10.70 15.78
N THR A 198 -19.63 9.90 15.77
CA THR A 198 -20.41 9.61 14.54
C THR A 198 -21.70 10.40 14.43
N GLU A 199 -22.16 10.99 15.51
CA GLU A 199 -23.46 11.66 15.62
C GLU A 199 -23.65 12.78 14.59
N PRO A 200 -22.63 13.62 14.26
CA PRO A 200 -22.81 14.67 13.24
C PRO A 200 -23.03 14.14 11.81
N ILE A 201 -22.57 12.92 11.52
CA ILE A 201 -22.80 12.24 10.23
C ILE A 201 -24.18 11.59 10.20
N GLY A 202 -24.66 11.08 11.34
CA GLY A 202 -26.00 10.49 11.45
C GLY A 202 -26.07 9.30 12.41
N GLU A 203 -27.29 8.96 12.82
CA GLU A 203 -27.52 7.89 13.81
C GLU A 203 -27.01 6.52 13.36
N LYS A 204 -27.05 6.23 12.05
CA LYS A 204 -26.62 4.95 11.46
C LYS A 204 -25.13 4.93 11.12
N ALA A 205 -24.41 6.03 11.35
CA ALA A 205 -23.01 6.08 11.04
C ALA A 205 -22.20 5.16 12.00
N GLY A 206 -21.35 4.36 11.41
CA GLY A 206 -20.32 3.58 12.08
C GLY A 206 -18.96 4.28 12.02
N ALA A 207 -17.97 3.63 12.60
CA ALA A 207 -16.60 4.11 12.57
C ALA A 207 -15.62 2.95 12.44
N ALA A 208 -14.46 3.20 11.81
CA ALA A 208 -13.34 2.29 11.71
C ALA A 208 -12.02 3.07 11.63
N SER A 209 -10.94 2.40 11.95
CA SER A 209 -9.59 2.94 11.79
C SER A 209 -8.62 1.82 11.38
N SER A 210 -7.38 2.18 11.14
CA SER A 210 -6.30 1.20 10.93
C SER A 210 -6.13 0.21 12.10
N PHE A 211 -6.73 0.51 13.25
CA PHE A 211 -6.69 -0.34 14.45
C PHE A 211 -7.97 -1.16 14.67
N GLY A 212 -8.87 -1.19 13.71
CA GLY A 212 -10.12 -1.95 13.73
C GLY A 212 -11.38 -1.10 13.65
N ALA A 213 -12.53 -1.80 13.61
CA ALA A 213 -13.85 -1.17 13.56
C ALA A 213 -14.35 -0.83 14.97
N GLY A 214 -15.05 0.30 15.11
CA GLY A 214 -15.69 0.75 16.34
C GLY A 214 -15.51 2.26 16.58
N LYS A 215 -16.46 2.82 17.35
CA LYS A 215 -16.45 4.24 17.72
C LYS A 215 -15.39 4.58 18.78
N VAL A 216 -14.99 3.60 19.59
CA VAL A 216 -13.94 3.73 20.61
C VAL A 216 -12.98 2.54 20.47
N ARG A 217 -11.69 2.83 20.42
CA ARG A 217 -10.64 1.80 20.38
C ARG A 217 -9.50 2.21 21.32
N ASP A 218 -9.17 1.29 22.22
CA ASP A 218 -7.98 1.40 23.06
C ASP A 218 -6.87 0.59 22.40
N VAL A 219 -5.73 1.22 22.18
CA VAL A 219 -4.61 0.64 21.45
C VAL A 219 -3.30 0.97 22.16
N THR A 220 -2.30 0.12 21.96
CA THR A 220 -0.91 0.46 22.22
C THR A 220 -0.22 0.58 20.87
N ALA A 221 0.14 1.80 20.49
CA ALA A 221 0.71 2.11 19.18
C ALA A 221 1.85 3.14 19.34
N ARG A 222 2.73 3.21 18.37
CA ARG A 222 3.72 4.29 18.30
C ARG A 222 3.05 5.55 17.78
N GLY A 223 3.60 6.72 18.10
CA GLY A 223 3.11 7.97 17.55
C GLY A 223 3.12 7.98 16.01
N SER A 224 4.18 7.42 15.40
CA SER A 224 4.25 7.21 13.94
C SER A 224 3.13 6.33 13.40
N GLU A 225 2.72 5.28 14.11
CA GLU A 225 1.59 4.43 13.69
C GLU A 225 0.25 5.18 13.80
N LEU A 226 0.05 6.00 14.85
CA LEU A 226 -1.14 6.86 14.97
C LEU A 226 -1.21 7.88 13.83
N ARG A 227 -0.08 8.53 13.49
CA ARG A 227 0.02 9.46 12.36
C ARG A 227 -0.24 8.75 11.04
N PHE A 228 0.31 7.56 10.85
CA PHE A 228 0.18 6.79 9.61
C PHE A 228 -1.12 6.00 9.50
N ALA A 229 -2.02 6.10 10.50
CA ALA A 229 -3.32 5.45 10.48
C ALA A 229 -4.34 6.17 9.58
N THR A 230 -5.37 5.45 9.17
CA THR A 230 -6.58 5.98 8.53
C THR A 230 -7.74 5.93 9.50
N TYR A 231 -8.58 6.95 9.48
CA TYR A 231 -9.79 7.09 10.29
C TYR A 231 -10.99 7.28 9.38
N LEU A 232 -12.03 6.48 9.58
CA LEU A 232 -13.23 6.44 8.76
C LEU A 232 -14.48 6.59 9.64
N ILE A 233 -15.43 7.43 9.22
CA ILE A 233 -16.77 7.55 9.80
C ILE A 233 -17.78 7.59 8.66
N GLY A 234 -18.91 6.90 8.79
CA GLY A 234 -19.95 6.90 7.77
C GLY A 234 -20.75 5.60 7.75
N PRO A 235 -21.35 5.23 6.62
CA PRO A 235 -22.04 3.94 6.45
C PRO A 235 -21.04 2.79 6.38
N ILE A 236 -20.50 2.41 7.55
CA ILE A 236 -19.47 1.38 7.70
C ILE A 236 -20.10 -0.01 7.77
N GLY A 237 -19.76 -0.86 6.78
CA GLY A 237 -19.89 -2.30 6.90
C GLY A 237 -18.66 -2.91 7.57
N ARG A 238 -18.80 -4.06 8.23
CA ARG A 238 -17.69 -4.72 8.93
C ARG A 238 -17.80 -6.23 8.94
N ALA A 239 -16.65 -6.90 9.10
CA ALA A 239 -16.53 -8.33 9.36
C ALA A 239 -15.34 -8.59 10.28
N LEU A 240 -15.41 -9.71 11.02
CA LEU A 240 -14.37 -10.17 11.94
C LEU A 240 -13.98 -11.59 11.55
N PHE A 241 -12.70 -11.90 11.56
CA PHE A 241 -12.16 -13.19 11.18
C PHE A 241 -11.24 -13.71 12.28
N ASP A 242 -11.58 -14.86 12.83
CA ASP A 242 -10.73 -15.53 13.82
C ASP A 242 -9.43 -16.00 13.17
N THR A 243 -8.34 -15.76 13.83
CA THR A 243 -7.00 -16.25 13.48
C THR A 243 -6.40 -17.00 14.67
N VAL A 244 -5.35 -17.76 14.45
CA VAL A 244 -4.69 -18.53 15.52
C VAL A 244 -4.20 -17.64 16.67
N GLU A 245 -3.84 -16.38 16.36
CA GLU A 245 -3.26 -15.44 17.34
C GLU A 245 -4.16 -14.23 17.62
N GLY A 246 -5.47 -14.31 17.38
CA GLY A 246 -6.42 -13.25 17.62
C GLY A 246 -7.41 -13.08 16.47
N HIS A 247 -7.70 -11.84 16.09
CA HIS A 247 -8.66 -11.53 15.05
C HIS A 247 -8.09 -10.58 14.01
N ASP A 248 -8.40 -10.84 12.76
CA ASP A 248 -8.30 -9.84 11.70
C ASP A 248 -9.67 -9.21 11.50
N GLU A 249 -9.69 -7.93 11.20
CA GLU A 249 -10.93 -7.17 10.97
C GLU A 249 -10.98 -6.67 9.53
N ALA A 250 -12.20 -6.48 9.02
CA ALA A 250 -12.43 -5.73 7.80
C ALA A 250 -13.51 -4.68 8.03
N ALA A 251 -13.33 -3.51 7.44
CA ALA A 251 -14.34 -2.48 7.39
C ALA A 251 -14.36 -1.86 5.98
N TRP A 252 -15.57 -1.49 5.53
CA TRP A 252 -15.72 -0.84 4.23
C TRP A 252 -16.64 0.36 4.34
N LEU A 253 -16.28 1.42 3.64
CA LEU A 253 -16.99 2.68 3.56
C LEU A 253 -17.52 2.87 2.13
N GLY A 254 -18.84 3.12 2.00
CA GLY A 254 -19.51 3.29 0.73
C GLY A 254 -19.96 1.98 0.10
N TYR A 255 -20.48 2.09 -1.14
CA TYR A 255 -21.04 0.96 -1.88
C TYR A 255 -20.06 0.50 -2.96
N THR A 256 -19.69 -0.78 -2.90
CA THR A 256 -18.86 -1.45 -3.92
C THR A 256 -19.72 -2.22 -4.91
N SER A 257 -19.20 -2.48 -6.12
CA SER A 257 -19.83 -3.36 -7.11
C SER A 257 -19.70 -4.86 -6.78
N PHE A 258 -19.01 -5.19 -5.69
CA PHE A 258 -18.78 -6.55 -5.20
C PHE A 258 -19.17 -6.66 -3.71
N ASP A 259 -19.40 -7.88 -3.23
CA ASP A 259 -19.56 -8.12 -1.77
C ASP A 259 -18.18 -8.11 -1.08
N PRO A 260 -17.91 -7.18 -0.13
CA PRO A 260 -16.63 -7.14 0.56
C PRO A 260 -16.37 -8.30 1.53
N ARG A 261 -17.41 -9.02 2.00
CA ARG A 261 -17.26 -10.07 3.02
C ARG A 261 -16.43 -11.27 2.56
N PRO A 262 -16.75 -11.95 1.42
CA PRO A 262 -15.92 -13.05 0.94
C PRO A 262 -14.52 -12.60 0.60
N ILE A 263 -14.36 -11.38 0.06
CA ILE A 263 -13.05 -10.81 -0.22
C ILE A 263 -12.21 -10.64 1.05
N ALA A 264 -12.81 -10.12 2.10
CA ALA A 264 -12.13 -9.96 3.38
C ALA A 264 -11.73 -11.32 3.99
N ALA A 265 -12.57 -12.35 3.83
CA ALA A 265 -12.25 -13.72 4.23
C ALA A 265 -11.03 -14.28 3.45
N ASP A 266 -11.00 -14.07 2.12
CA ASP A 266 -9.87 -14.48 1.28
C ASP A 266 -8.57 -13.77 1.69
N VAL A 267 -8.63 -12.46 1.99
CA VAL A 267 -7.48 -11.68 2.45
C VAL A 267 -6.98 -12.15 3.82
N ALA A 268 -7.88 -12.47 4.75
CA ALA A 268 -7.53 -13.02 6.08
C ALA A 268 -6.88 -14.40 5.94
N ALA A 269 -7.44 -15.28 5.10
CA ALA A 269 -6.87 -16.59 4.81
C ALA A 269 -5.50 -16.47 4.13
N PHE A 270 -5.36 -15.60 3.14
CA PHE A 270 -4.09 -15.31 2.47
C PHE A 270 -3.03 -14.84 3.47
N ARG A 271 -3.39 -13.90 4.36
CA ARG A 271 -2.48 -13.40 5.39
C ARG A 271 -2.04 -14.51 6.34
N THR A 272 -2.95 -15.40 6.74
CA THR A 272 -2.62 -16.56 7.58
C THR A 272 -1.59 -17.45 6.88
N ALA A 273 -1.77 -17.76 5.60
CA ALA A 273 -0.83 -18.54 4.83
C ALA A 273 0.55 -17.85 4.68
N VAL A 274 0.59 -16.52 4.51
CA VAL A 274 1.85 -15.76 4.50
C VAL A 274 2.55 -15.83 5.88
N ARG A 275 1.81 -15.75 6.98
CA ARG A 275 2.36 -15.91 8.33
C ARG A 275 2.98 -17.28 8.52
N GLU A 276 2.31 -18.32 8.08
CA GLU A 276 2.83 -19.70 8.14
C GLU A 276 4.09 -19.86 7.28
N LEU A 277 4.10 -19.26 6.07
CA LEU A 277 5.26 -19.26 5.19
C LEU A 277 6.50 -18.68 5.90
N PHE A 278 6.35 -17.56 6.59
CA PHE A 278 7.44 -16.93 7.36
C PHE A 278 7.62 -17.51 8.77
N ARG A 279 6.75 -18.44 9.20
CA ARG A 279 6.71 -18.99 10.57
C ARG A 279 6.62 -17.91 11.64
N ASP A 280 5.91 -16.82 11.34
CA ASP A 280 5.76 -15.69 12.26
C ASP A 280 4.59 -15.92 13.21
N ARG A 281 4.90 -16.12 14.50
CA ARG A 281 3.93 -16.38 15.57
C ARG A 281 3.60 -15.14 16.41
N ARG A 282 4.16 -13.98 16.07
CA ARG A 282 3.90 -12.76 16.83
C ARG A 282 2.46 -12.29 16.62
N PRO A 283 1.72 -11.94 17.69
CA PRO A 283 0.41 -11.30 17.56
C PRO A 283 0.56 -10.02 16.73
N SER A 284 -0.22 -9.90 15.70
CA SER A 284 -0.15 -8.77 14.77
C SER A 284 -1.50 -8.67 14.05
N PRO A 285 -2.55 -8.18 14.74
CA PRO A 285 -3.86 -8.03 14.11
C PRO A 285 -3.76 -7.09 12.91
N MET A 286 -4.56 -7.35 11.89
CA MET A 286 -4.62 -6.52 10.68
C MET A 286 -6.06 -6.11 10.41
N THR A 287 -6.23 -4.88 9.97
CA THR A 287 -7.52 -4.38 9.48
C THR A 287 -7.45 -4.19 7.96
N LEU A 288 -8.39 -4.79 7.23
CA LEU A 288 -8.62 -4.46 5.83
C LEU A 288 -9.64 -3.31 5.75
N LEU A 289 -9.22 -2.17 5.22
CA LEU A 289 -10.10 -1.02 4.97
C LEU A 289 -10.38 -0.91 3.47
N ILE A 290 -11.65 -0.94 3.07
CA ILE A 290 -12.06 -0.74 1.67
C ILE A 290 -12.88 0.54 1.60
N VAL A 291 -12.47 1.48 0.76
CA VAL A 291 -13.19 2.74 0.52
C VAL A 291 -13.62 2.80 -0.93
N ALA A 292 -14.93 2.88 -1.13
CA ALA A 292 -15.51 3.12 -2.45
C ALA A 292 -15.68 4.63 -2.68
N ASP A 293 -15.04 5.14 -3.72
CA ASP A 293 -15.06 6.55 -4.08
C ASP A 293 -15.34 6.77 -5.58
N ALA A 294 -15.47 8.02 -5.99
CA ALA A 294 -15.78 8.40 -7.36
C ALA A 294 -14.55 8.34 -8.30
N ARG A 295 -13.77 7.28 -8.20
CA ARG A 295 -12.61 7.07 -9.09
C ARG A 295 -13.03 6.68 -10.50
N PRO A 296 -12.25 7.05 -11.53
CA PRO A 296 -12.46 6.55 -12.86
C PRO A 296 -12.38 5.00 -12.91
N PRO A 297 -13.20 4.34 -13.75
CA PRO A 297 -13.15 2.89 -13.91
C PRO A 297 -11.73 2.39 -14.26
N GLY A 298 -11.34 1.28 -13.65
CA GLY A 298 -10.01 0.68 -13.81
C GLY A 298 -8.91 1.34 -12.98
N THR A 299 -9.29 2.23 -12.06
CA THR A 299 -8.34 2.83 -11.10
C THR A 299 -8.62 2.33 -9.69
N PHE A 300 -7.56 1.98 -9.01
CA PHE A 300 -7.58 1.61 -7.59
C PHE A 300 -6.24 1.97 -6.96
N VAL A 301 -6.22 2.08 -5.65
CA VAL A 301 -4.99 2.24 -4.87
C VAL A 301 -5.07 1.30 -3.68
N ALA A 302 -4.03 0.48 -3.49
CA ALA A 302 -3.82 -0.24 -2.26
C ALA A 302 -2.60 0.34 -1.56
N SER A 303 -2.66 0.48 -0.26
CA SER A 303 -1.56 1.00 0.55
C SER A 303 -1.59 0.42 1.97
N ARG A 304 -0.43 0.14 2.50
CA ARG A 304 -0.31 -0.20 3.91
C ARG A 304 -0.39 1.06 4.76
N ARG A 305 -1.20 1.02 5.83
CA ARG A 305 -1.43 2.14 6.75
C ARG A 305 -1.43 1.62 8.18
N ALA A 306 -0.38 1.90 8.96
CA ALA A 306 -0.22 1.36 10.30
C ALA A 306 -0.51 -0.15 10.35
N SER A 307 -1.46 -0.61 11.17
CA SER A 307 -1.87 -2.02 11.27
C SER A 307 -2.92 -2.43 10.22
N SER A 308 -3.04 -1.72 9.10
CA SER A 308 -4.08 -1.98 8.09
C SER A 308 -3.56 -1.99 6.65
N VAL A 309 -4.36 -2.59 5.78
CA VAL A 309 -4.30 -2.40 4.33
C VAL A 309 -5.51 -1.57 3.93
N LEU A 310 -5.27 -0.39 3.38
CA LEU A 310 -6.30 0.51 2.84
C LEU A 310 -6.39 0.31 1.33
N VAL A 311 -7.60 0.08 0.85
CA VAL A 311 -7.89 -0.10 -0.58
C VAL A 311 -8.93 0.92 -1.00
N HIS A 312 -8.56 1.81 -1.90
CA HIS A 312 -9.49 2.69 -2.60
C HIS A 312 -9.89 2.06 -3.93
N VAL A 313 -11.18 1.94 -4.16
CA VAL A 313 -11.74 1.40 -5.41
C VAL A 313 -12.82 2.33 -5.94
N GLY A 314 -12.96 2.39 -7.27
CA GLY A 314 -14.12 3.05 -7.86
C GLY A 314 -15.42 2.32 -7.53
N VAL A 315 -16.52 3.04 -7.37
CA VAL A 315 -17.86 2.46 -7.07
C VAL A 315 -18.24 1.34 -8.04
N GLY A 316 -17.88 1.47 -9.32
CA GLY A 316 -18.12 0.46 -10.36
C GLY A 316 -16.94 -0.52 -10.60
N GLU A 317 -15.86 -0.44 -9.83
CA GLU A 317 -14.67 -1.27 -10.05
C GLU A 317 -14.91 -2.70 -9.56
N PRO A 318 -14.73 -3.72 -10.41
CA PRO A 318 -14.79 -5.12 -9.98
C PRO A 318 -13.51 -5.52 -9.22
N TRP A 319 -13.62 -6.52 -8.37
CA TRP A 319 -12.49 -7.09 -7.64
C TRP A 319 -11.65 -8.01 -8.54
N THR A 320 -10.78 -7.42 -9.35
CA THR A 320 -9.97 -8.08 -10.39
C THR A 320 -8.64 -8.62 -9.88
N GLY A 321 -7.97 -9.45 -10.69
CA GLY A 321 -6.61 -9.94 -10.41
C GLY A 321 -5.61 -8.85 -10.06
N PRO A 322 -5.51 -7.73 -10.80
CA PRO A 322 -4.65 -6.60 -10.43
C PRO A 322 -4.93 -6.03 -9.03
N VAL A 323 -6.20 -5.89 -8.64
CA VAL A 323 -6.57 -5.44 -7.28
C VAL A 323 -6.11 -6.46 -6.24
N ARG A 324 -6.38 -7.76 -6.48
CA ARG A 324 -5.96 -8.86 -5.59
C ARG A 324 -4.44 -8.87 -5.40
N ILE A 325 -3.67 -8.76 -6.50
CA ILE A 325 -2.20 -8.74 -6.43
C ILE A 325 -1.69 -7.53 -5.65
N ALA A 326 -2.29 -6.35 -5.84
CA ALA A 326 -1.92 -5.16 -5.08
C ALA A 326 -2.19 -5.33 -3.59
N VAL A 327 -3.38 -5.80 -3.21
CA VAL A 327 -3.74 -6.05 -1.81
C VAL A 327 -2.86 -7.12 -1.18
N ALA A 328 -2.58 -8.20 -1.89
CA ALA A 328 -1.68 -9.26 -1.43
C ALA A 328 -0.25 -8.73 -1.22
N ALA A 329 0.24 -7.84 -2.08
CA ALA A 329 1.54 -7.19 -1.90
C ALA A 329 1.56 -6.36 -0.61
N GLU A 330 0.51 -5.57 -0.34
CA GLU A 330 0.41 -4.78 0.90
C GLU A 330 0.33 -5.68 2.16
N VAL A 331 -0.32 -6.83 2.08
CA VAL A 331 -0.30 -7.83 3.16
C VAL A 331 1.12 -8.35 3.38
N ILE A 332 1.85 -8.69 2.31
CA ILE A 332 3.22 -9.20 2.39
C ILE A 332 4.18 -8.13 2.91
N HIS A 333 3.94 -6.85 2.67
CA HIS A 333 4.76 -5.76 3.21
C HIS A 333 4.83 -5.75 4.74
N GLY A 334 3.87 -6.34 5.45
CA GLY A 334 3.97 -6.61 6.88
C GLY A 334 5.10 -7.58 7.27
N PHE A 335 5.67 -8.28 6.30
CA PHE A 335 6.77 -9.23 6.46
C PHE A 335 8.03 -8.76 5.71
N ILE A 336 7.91 -8.55 4.39
CA ILE A 336 8.98 -7.99 3.55
C ILE A 336 8.82 -6.47 3.53
N GLY A 337 9.89 -5.78 3.91
CA GLY A 337 9.88 -4.33 4.03
C GLY A 337 9.74 -3.84 5.47
N GLU A 338 8.84 -4.36 6.29
CA GLU A 338 8.79 -4.00 7.71
C GLU A 338 9.74 -4.82 8.59
N ARG A 339 9.85 -6.11 8.33
CA ARG A 339 10.59 -7.05 9.18
C ARG A 339 11.79 -7.67 8.49
N LEU A 340 11.67 -8.02 7.22
CA LEU A 340 12.77 -8.41 6.35
C LEU A 340 13.06 -7.26 5.40
N TRP A 341 14.14 -6.57 5.62
CA TRP A 341 14.66 -5.52 4.77
C TRP A 341 16.02 -5.95 4.22
N ILE A 342 16.20 -5.86 2.91
CA ILE A 342 17.47 -6.12 2.22
C ILE A 342 17.88 -4.84 1.48
N GLY A 343 18.98 -4.24 1.91
CA GLY A 343 19.49 -3.01 1.29
C GLY A 343 20.05 -2.02 2.32
N PRO A 344 20.30 -0.79 1.89
CA PRO A 344 20.76 0.27 2.79
C PRO A 344 19.75 0.52 3.92
N ASP A 345 20.26 0.89 5.09
CA ASP A 345 19.44 1.22 6.25
C ASP A 345 19.13 2.74 6.33
N GLU A 346 19.81 3.55 5.50
CA GLU A 346 19.61 4.97 5.42
C GLU A 346 18.34 5.33 4.65
N PRO A 347 17.41 6.11 5.23
CA PRO A 347 16.15 6.49 4.58
C PRO A 347 16.32 7.19 3.23
N SER A 348 17.39 7.96 3.06
CA SER A 348 17.70 8.65 1.79
C SER A 348 18.05 7.71 0.65
N ARG A 349 18.39 6.45 0.95
CA ARG A 349 18.74 5.40 0.01
C ARG A 349 17.70 4.27 -0.07
N GLU A 350 16.53 4.47 0.52
CA GLU A 350 15.45 3.48 0.58
C GLU A 350 15.12 2.87 -0.80
N ALA A 351 15.09 3.71 -1.84
CA ALA A 351 14.77 3.28 -3.19
C ALA A 351 15.75 2.25 -3.79
N GLU A 352 16.97 2.14 -3.26
CA GLU A 352 17.91 1.11 -3.67
C GLU A 352 17.44 -0.30 -3.29
N ALA A 353 16.55 -0.42 -2.32
CA ALA A 353 15.94 -1.68 -1.88
C ALA A 353 14.66 -2.05 -2.63
N TYR A 354 14.10 -1.19 -3.51
CA TYR A 354 12.79 -1.43 -4.16
C TYR A 354 12.78 -2.63 -5.09
N TRP A 355 13.90 -3.04 -5.66
CA TRP A 355 13.96 -4.31 -6.38
C TRP A 355 13.55 -5.49 -5.48
N PHE A 356 13.87 -5.40 -4.17
CA PHE A 356 13.54 -6.41 -3.18
C PHE A 356 12.19 -6.12 -2.50
N THR A 357 12.06 -4.97 -1.84
CA THR A 357 10.86 -4.67 -1.05
C THR A 357 9.60 -4.66 -1.89
N GLU A 358 9.64 -4.09 -3.09
CA GLU A 358 8.51 -4.02 -3.99
C GLU A 358 8.51 -5.17 -5.00
N GLY A 359 9.68 -5.43 -5.63
CA GLY A 359 9.78 -6.40 -6.71
C GLY A 359 9.62 -7.85 -6.24
N VAL A 360 10.36 -8.29 -5.23
CA VAL A 360 10.22 -9.65 -4.67
C VAL A 360 8.83 -9.83 -4.04
N THR A 361 8.33 -8.81 -3.36
CA THR A 361 6.96 -8.80 -2.81
C THR A 361 5.91 -8.99 -3.91
N ARG A 362 6.05 -8.31 -5.03
CA ARG A 362 5.15 -8.43 -6.18
C ARG A 362 5.15 -9.83 -6.78
N HIS A 363 6.34 -10.44 -6.92
CA HIS A 363 6.46 -11.83 -7.33
C HIS A 363 5.74 -12.77 -6.37
N LEU A 364 6.01 -12.66 -5.07
CA LEU A 364 5.45 -13.54 -4.05
C LEU A 364 3.92 -13.38 -3.96
N ALA A 365 3.40 -12.15 -4.05
CA ALA A 365 1.97 -11.89 -4.07
C ALA A 365 1.27 -12.61 -5.23
N ARG A 366 1.78 -12.46 -6.46
CA ARG A 366 1.24 -13.14 -7.65
C ARG A 366 1.32 -14.67 -7.50
N ASP A 367 2.49 -15.19 -7.10
CA ASP A 367 2.74 -16.61 -7.04
C ASP A 367 1.86 -17.30 -6.00
N LEU A 368 1.73 -16.74 -4.79
CA LEU A 368 0.86 -17.28 -3.74
C LEU A 368 -0.62 -17.18 -4.12
N LEU A 369 -1.08 -16.06 -4.66
CA LEU A 369 -2.47 -15.93 -5.12
C LEU A 369 -2.79 -16.97 -6.20
N PHE A 370 -1.85 -17.25 -7.10
CA PHE A 370 -2.03 -18.27 -8.12
C PHE A 370 -2.10 -19.67 -7.52
N ARG A 371 -1.20 -20.01 -6.60
CA ARG A 371 -1.21 -21.32 -5.90
C ARG A 371 -2.49 -21.55 -5.10
N PHE A 372 -3.10 -20.50 -4.57
CA PHE A 372 -4.36 -20.59 -3.84
C PHE A 372 -5.61 -20.50 -4.72
N GLY A 373 -5.44 -20.42 -6.06
CA GLY A 373 -6.55 -20.31 -6.99
C GLY A 373 -7.31 -18.98 -6.92
N LEU A 374 -6.72 -17.96 -6.31
CA LEU A 374 -7.32 -16.63 -6.15
C LEU A 374 -7.12 -15.74 -7.38
N ILE A 375 -6.23 -16.09 -8.29
CA ILE A 375 -6.09 -15.49 -9.61
C ILE A 375 -5.99 -16.58 -10.68
N THR A 376 -6.50 -16.28 -11.86
CA THR A 376 -6.54 -17.19 -13.00
C THR A 376 -5.21 -17.23 -13.79
N PRO A 377 -4.94 -18.27 -14.60
CA PRO A 377 -3.78 -18.28 -15.49
C PRO A 377 -3.71 -17.07 -16.43
N SER A 378 -4.86 -16.56 -16.89
CA SER A 378 -4.91 -15.36 -17.74
C SER A 378 -4.52 -14.10 -16.97
N GLU A 379 -4.87 -13.98 -15.69
CA GLU A 379 -4.46 -12.85 -14.83
C GLU A 379 -2.96 -12.92 -14.51
N VAL A 380 -2.40 -14.13 -14.28
CA VAL A 380 -0.95 -14.33 -14.15
C VAL A 380 -0.22 -13.87 -15.40
N LEU A 381 -0.68 -14.34 -16.58
CA LEU A 381 -0.06 -14.00 -17.85
C LEU A 381 -0.08 -12.50 -18.12
N ALA A 382 -1.18 -11.88 -17.78
CA ALA A 382 -1.38 -10.46 -17.91
C ALA A 382 -0.45 -9.65 -17.01
N GLU A 383 -0.28 -10.06 -15.76
CA GLU A 383 0.66 -9.44 -14.81
C GLU A 383 2.10 -9.56 -15.30
N VAL A 384 2.51 -10.75 -15.71
CA VAL A 384 3.87 -11.00 -16.20
C VAL A 384 4.17 -10.22 -17.48
N HIS A 385 3.22 -10.13 -18.39
CA HIS A 385 3.36 -9.29 -19.59
C HIS A 385 3.44 -7.81 -19.25
N GLY A 386 2.69 -7.34 -18.24
CA GLY A 386 2.80 -5.98 -17.74
C GLY A 386 4.23 -5.66 -17.26
N LEU A 387 4.80 -6.53 -16.43
CA LEU A 387 6.17 -6.39 -15.94
C LEU A 387 7.21 -6.41 -17.09
N ALA A 388 7.08 -7.37 -18.01
CA ALA A 388 7.97 -7.48 -19.18
C ALA A 388 7.85 -6.26 -20.11
N SER A 389 6.63 -5.74 -20.31
CA SER A 389 6.38 -4.53 -21.09
C SER A 389 7.09 -3.31 -20.49
N VAL A 390 7.04 -3.13 -19.17
CA VAL A 390 7.73 -2.04 -18.48
C VAL A 390 9.22 -2.08 -18.77
N LEU A 391 9.87 -3.23 -18.65
CA LEU A 391 11.32 -3.35 -18.94
C LEU A 391 11.63 -3.14 -20.42
N ALA A 392 10.82 -3.68 -21.32
CA ALA A 392 11.07 -3.60 -22.75
C ALA A 392 10.86 -2.19 -23.34
N THR A 393 9.91 -1.42 -22.80
CA THR A 393 9.46 -0.16 -23.42
C THR A 393 9.91 1.09 -22.66
N SER A 394 10.33 0.97 -21.39
CA SER A 394 10.79 2.11 -20.59
C SER A 394 12.12 2.65 -21.08
N THR A 395 12.25 3.97 -21.12
CA THR A 395 13.52 4.67 -21.35
C THR A 395 14.54 4.45 -20.22
N HIS A 396 14.05 3.99 -19.07
CA HIS A 396 14.86 3.67 -17.89
C HIS A 396 15.24 2.18 -17.80
N GLY A 397 14.75 1.35 -18.72
CA GLY A 397 14.82 -0.12 -18.66
C GLY A 397 16.24 -0.70 -18.57
N SER A 398 17.25 -0.01 -19.07
CA SER A 398 18.67 -0.42 -19.02
C SER A 398 19.50 0.27 -17.95
N ALA A 399 18.93 1.18 -17.15
CA ALA A 399 19.66 1.86 -16.09
C ALA A 399 19.87 0.93 -14.88
N GLY A 400 21.03 1.01 -14.23
CA GLY A 400 21.34 0.23 -13.03
C GLY A 400 20.55 0.68 -11.80
N ASN A 401 20.48 -0.18 -10.78
CA ASN A 401 19.65 0.02 -9.59
C ASN A 401 19.94 1.33 -8.86
N ALA A 402 21.19 1.66 -8.59
CA ALA A 402 21.57 2.92 -7.91
C ALA A 402 21.19 4.17 -8.72
N ALA A 403 21.37 4.13 -10.06
CA ALA A 403 20.99 5.22 -10.94
C ALA A 403 19.47 5.42 -11.01
N LEU A 404 18.70 4.34 -10.95
CA LEU A 404 17.23 4.40 -10.84
C LEU A 404 16.81 4.96 -9.47
N ALA A 405 17.40 4.47 -8.39
CA ALA A 405 17.09 4.92 -7.03
C ALA A 405 17.31 6.42 -6.85
N ALA A 406 18.39 6.97 -7.41
CA ALA A 406 18.67 8.41 -7.40
C ALA A 406 17.61 9.24 -8.14
N ARG A 407 16.83 8.62 -9.02
CA ARG A 407 15.79 9.23 -9.87
C ARG A 407 14.40 8.74 -9.52
N VAL A 408 14.19 8.22 -8.32
CA VAL A 408 12.93 7.56 -7.89
C VAL A 408 11.69 8.45 -8.00
N LYS A 409 11.86 9.78 -7.97
CA LYS A 409 10.77 10.75 -8.15
C LYS A 409 10.36 10.97 -9.61
N GLU A 410 11.17 10.50 -10.56
CA GLU A 410 10.83 10.64 -11.98
C GLU A 410 9.75 9.62 -12.38
N PRO A 411 8.76 10.04 -13.18
CA PRO A 411 7.71 9.16 -13.68
C PRO A 411 8.32 7.93 -14.40
N GLY A 412 7.78 6.75 -14.10
CA GLY A 412 8.20 5.49 -14.74
C GLY A 412 9.44 4.80 -14.15
N VAL A 413 10.15 5.42 -13.20
CA VAL A 413 11.34 4.80 -12.57
C VAL A 413 10.93 3.69 -11.60
N VAL A 414 10.00 3.96 -10.68
CA VAL A 414 9.53 2.96 -9.71
C VAL A 414 8.98 1.69 -10.40
N PRO A 415 8.12 1.79 -11.44
CA PRO A 415 7.71 0.62 -12.19
C PRO A 415 8.85 -0.24 -12.74
N VAL A 416 9.97 0.36 -13.15
CA VAL A 416 11.15 -0.38 -13.63
C VAL A 416 11.83 -1.14 -12.49
N LEU A 417 12.00 -0.52 -11.32
CA LEU A 417 12.56 -1.19 -10.12
C LEU A 417 11.71 -2.40 -9.72
N VAL A 418 10.39 -2.22 -9.67
CA VAL A 418 9.43 -3.28 -9.34
C VAL A 418 9.46 -4.41 -10.36
N ALA A 419 9.37 -4.08 -11.65
CA ALA A 419 9.35 -5.08 -12.72
C ALA A 419 10.65 -5.90 -12.76
N ARG A 420 11.80 -5.21 -12.59
CA ARG A 420 13.10 -5.86 -12.53
C ARG A 420 13.20 -6.83 -11.36
N GLY A 421 12.85 -6.39 -10.16
CA GLY A 421 12.85 -7.23 -8.96
C GLY A 421 11.90 -8.43 -9.07
N ALA A 422 10.68 -8.22 -9.58
CA ALA A 422 9.69 -9.28 -9.71
C ALA A 422 10.10 -10.36 -10.74
N LEU A 423 10.64 -9.97 -11.89
CA LEU A 423 11.12 -10.92 -12.90
C LEU A 423 12.41 -11.61 -12.44
N TYR A 424 13.32 -10.90 -11.77
CA TYR A 424 14.49 -11.50 -11.13
C TYR A 424 14.10 -12.54 -10.07
N ALA A 425 13.12 -12.23 -9.22
CA ALA A 425 12.59 -13.18 -8.24
C ALA A 425 11.96 -14.40 -8.90
N SER A 426 11.23 -14.22 -10.02
CA SER A 426 10.67 -15.34 -10.82
C SER A 426 11.78 -16.23 -11.38
N ARG A 427 12.90 -15.64 -11.84
CA ARG A 427 14.08 -16.38 -12.28
C ARG A 427 14.72 -17.18 -11.14
N MET A 428 14.84 -16.56 -9.96
CA MET A 428 15.42 -17.25 -8.78
C MET A 428 14.56 -18.44 -8.36
N ASP A 429 13.24 -18.21 -8.21
CA ASP A 429 12.30 -19.28 -7.84
C ASP A 429 12.38 -20.47 -8.79
N ALA A 430 12.30 -20.22 -10.10
CA ALA A 430 12.38 -21.28 -11.11
C ALA A 430 13.68 -22.07 -11.06
N ARG A 431 14.80 -21.40 -10.83
CA ARG A 431 16.13 -22.06 -10.77
C ARG A 431 16.30 -22.87 -9.48
N ILE A 432 15.82 -22.37 -8.34
CA ILE A 432 15.86 -23.10 -7.07
C ILE A 432 14.99 -24.35 -7.18
N ARG A 433 13.76 -24.23 -7.69
CA ARG A 433 12.87 -25.38 -7.92
C ARG A 433 13.50 -26.40 -8.83
N LYS A 434 13.98 -25.99 -9.99
CA LYS A 434 14.65 -26.89 -10.94
C LYS A 434 15.83 -27.64 -10.32
N LYS A 435 16.68 -26.94 -9.56
CA LYS A 435 17.86 -27.55 -8.92
C LYS A 435 17.48 -28.53 -7.82
N SER A 436 16.42 -28.24 -7.07
CA SER A 436 15.96 -29.04 -5.95
C SER A 436 14.97 -30.15 -6.34
N GLY A 437 14.52 -30.23 -7.59
CA GLY A 437 13.44 -31.12 -8.02
C GLY A 437 12.13 -30.73 -7.33
N ASP A 438 11.80 -29.46 -7.34
CA ASP A 438 10.60 -28.83 -6.75
C ASP A 438 10.45 -28.97 -5.22
N LYS A 439 11.52 -29.41 -4.53
CA LYS A 439 11.50 -29.54 -3.06
C LYS A 439 11.70 -28.21 -2.33
N ARG A 440 12.27 -27.23 -2.98
CA ARG A 440 12.56 -25.90 -2.45
C ARG A 440 12.19 -24.84 -3.47
N GLY A 441 11.81 -23.68 -2.97
CA GLY A 441 11.52 -22.48 -3.76
C GLY A 441 12.18 -21.23 -3.16
N LEU A 442 11.92 -20.09 -3.77
CA LEU A 442 12.41 -18.80 -3.30
C LEU A 442 11.91 -18.49 -1.87
N GLU A 443 10.73 -18.96 -1.52
CA GLU A 443 10.15 -18.82 -0.19
C GLU A 443 11.00 -19.42 0.94
N ASP A 444 11.79 -20.45 0.67
CA ASP A 444 12.70 -21.04 1.66
C ASP A 444 13.89 -20.11 1.95
N VAL A 445 14.41 -19.45 0.91
CA VAL A 445 15.46 -18.43 1.04
C VAL A 445 14.93 -17.22 1.81
N LEU A 446 13.74 -16.74 1.44
CA LEU A 446 13.10 -15.61 2.11
C LEU A 446 12.84 -15.91 3.59
N ARG A 447 12.39 -17.12 3.92
CA ARG A 447 12.18 -17.56 5.31
C ARG A 447 13.48 -17.56 6.11
N ALA A 448 14.58 -18.07 5.55
CA ALA A 448 15.87 -18.08 6.22
C ALA A 448 16.38 -16.65 6.48
N LEU A 449 16.26 -15.76 5.50
CA LEU A 449 16.62 -14.36 5.66
C LEU A 449 15.70 -13.63 6.66
N TYR A 450 14.42 -13.97 6.71
CA TYR A 450 13.47 -13.41 7.66
C TYR A 450 13.85 -13.76 9.12
N VAL A 451 14.23 -15.00 9.38
CA VAL A 451 14.74 -15.43 10.69
C VAL A 451 16.01 -14.64 11.04
N LYS A 452 16.99 -14.58 10.12
CA LYS A 452 18.25 -13.86 10.30
C LYS A 452 18.01 -12.35 10.61
N ALA A 453 17.08 -11.70 9.89
CA ALA A 453 16.71 -10.31 10.14
C ALA A 453 16.01 -10.11 11.49
N SER A 454 15.13 -11.05 11.87
CA SER A 454 14.39 -11.00 13.14
C SER A 454 15.32 -11.16 14.35
N GLU A 455 16.32 -12.04 14.28
CA GLU A 455 17.33 -12.23 15.31
C GLU A 455 18.23 -10.99 15.46
N ARG A 456 18.64 -10.41 14.35
CA ARG A 456 19.49 -9.20 14.36
C ARG A 456 18.73 -7.93 14.73
N ARG A 457 17.42 -7.91 14.57
CA ARG A 457 16.54 -6.73 14.69
C ARG A 457 17.05 -5.53 13.85
N ALA A 458 17.62 -5.84 12.68
CA ALA A 458 18.22 -4.86 11.80
C ALA A 458 18.04 -5.24 10.33
N ALA A 459 18.17 -4.27 9.44
CA ALA A 459 18.24 -4.51 8.01
C ALA A 459 19.40 -5.46 7.68
N LEU A 460 19.23 -6.26 6.65
CA LEU A 460 20.30 -7.07 6.11
C LEU A 460 20.93 -6.34 4.92
N PRO A 461 22.25 -6.33 4.79
CA PRO A 461 22.90 -5.78 3.61
C PRO A 461 22.57 -6.62 2.37
N THR A 462 22.64 -6.04 1.18
CA THR A 462 22.46 -6.76 -0.10
C THR A 462 23.37 -7.98 -0.22
N ALA A 463 24.57 -7.93 0.37
CA ALA A 463 25.48 -9.08 0.43
C ALA A 463 24.86 -10.32 1.09
N ALA A 464 23.94 -10.14 2.07
CA ALA A 464 23.25 -11.28 2.70
C ALA A 464 22.29 -11.99 1.73
N TRP A 465 21.69 -11.26 0.81
CA TRP A 465 20.91 -11.83 -0.29
C TRP A 465 21.81 -12.62 -1.24
N ILE A 466 22.90 -12.00 -1.70
CA ILE A 466 23.86 -12.62 -2.62
C ILE A 466 24.42 -13.91 -2.01
N GLU A 467 24.80 -13.88 -0.74
CA GLU A 467 25.25 -15.07 0.00
C GLU A 467 24.19 -16.19 -0.02
N ALA A 468 22.93 -15.86 0.28
CA ALA A 468 21.85 -16.82 0.33
C ALA A 468 21.56 -17.45 -1.04
N VAL A 469 21.47 -16.66 -2.11
CA VAL A 469 21.19 -17.19 -3.46
C VAL A 469 22.41 -17.93 -4.04
N THR A 470 23.63 -17.54 -3.67
CA THR A 470 24.87 -18.24 -4.05
C THR A 470 24.94 -19.62 -3.37
N ALA A 471 24.56 -19.71 -2.11
CA ALA A 471 24.47 -20.99 -1.42
C ALA A 471 23.48 -21.96 -2.08
N GLU A 472 22.35 -21.44 -2.55
CA GLU A 472 21.32 -22.23 -3.25
C GLU A 472 21.74 -22.64 -4.67
N LEU A 473 22.31 -21.73 -5.45
CA LEU A 473 22.46 -21.88 -6.90
C LEU A 473 23.90 -21.96 -7.41
N GLY A 474 24.88 -21.55 -6.61
CA GLY A 474 26.30 -21.58 -6.94
C GLY A 474 26.93 -20.19 -7.16
N ALA A 475 28.26 -20.14 -7.25
CA ALA A 475 29.05 -18.90 -7.23
C ALA A 475 28.72 -17.88 -8.35
N GLY A 476 28.24 -18.33 -9.51
CA GLY A 476 27.87 -17.43 -10.61
C GLY A 476 26.68 -16.51 -10.34
N GLU A 477 25.95 -16.70 -9.21
CA GLU A 477 24.78 -15.85 -8.90
C GLU A 477 25.17 -14.45 -8.44
N ALA A 478 26.33 -14.24 -7.88
CA ALA A 478 26.86 -12.92 -7.54
C ALA A 478 27.03 -12.06 -8.81
N ASP A 479 27.67 -12.62 -9.84
CA ASP A 479 27.88 -11.94 -11.12
C ASP A 479 26.54 -11.72 -11.85
N ALA A 480 25.64 -12.70 -11.78
CA ALA A 480 24.31 -12.61 -12.36
C ALA A 480 23.47 -11.50 -11.68
N PHE A 481 23.51 -11.40 -10.36
CA PHE A 481 22.87 -10.30 -9.63
C PHE A 481 23.43 -8.94 -10.05
N ALA A 482 24.76 -8.80 -10.04
CA ALA A 482 25.43 -7.58 -10.46
C ALA A 482 25.07 -7.17 -11.91
N ALA A 483 25.00 -8.14 -12.83
CA ALA A 483 24.62 -7.87 -14.21
C ALA A 483 23.15 -7.40 -14.35
N MET A 484 22.19 -8.08 -13.68
CA MET A 484 20.77 -7.83 -13.85
C MET A 484 20.24 -6.71 -12.97
N ILE A 485 20.65 -6.62 -11.71
CA ILE A 485 20.15 -5.63 -10.76
C ILE A 485 21.05 -4.40 -10.76
N ASP A 486 22.36 -4.54 -10.45
CA ASP A 486 23.22 -3.38 -10.28
C ASP A 486 23.47 -2.63 -11.59
N LYS A 487 23.66 -3.36 -12.70
CA LYS A 487 23.96 -2.78 -14.02
C LYS A 487 22.75 -2.62 -14.93
N GLY A 488 21.58 -3.17 -14.56
CA GLY A 488 20.33 -3.03 -15.34
C GLY A 488 20.28 -3.88 -16.61
N GLY A 489 21.06 -4.94 -16.67
CA GLY A 489 21.05 -5.90 -17.79
C GLY A 489 19.72 -6.65 -17.92
N PRO A 490 19.55 -7.38 -19.06
CA PRO A 490 18.34 -8.16 -19.30
C PRO A 490 18.19 -9.30 -18.29
N ILE A 491 16.95 -9.60 -17.92
CA ILE A 491 16.61 -10.72 -17.04
C ILE A 491 16.04 -11.84 -17.92
N ASP A 492 16.78 -12.92 -18.01
CA ASP A 492 16.34 -14.13 -18.68
C ASP A 492 15.56 -15.01 -17.69
N VAL A 493 14.23 -15.02 -17.83
CA VAL A 493 13.33 -15.82 -16.99
C VAL A 493 13.20 -17.20 -17.62
N PRO A 494 13.56 -18.29 -16.91
CA PRO A 494 13.53 -19.64 -17.48
C PRO A 494 12.14 -20.06 -17.96
N GLU A 495 12.11 -20.92 -18.96
CA GLU A 495 10.87 -21.60 -19.36
C GLU A 495 10.29 -22.38 -18.18
N GLY A 496 8.99 -22.39 -18.02
CA GLY A 496 8.32 -23.01 -16.87
C GLY A 496 8.33 -22.20 -15.57
N ALA A 497 8.97 -21.01 -15.55
CA ALA A 497 9.02 -20.16 -14.36
C ALA A 497 7.65 -19.81 -13.75
N PHE A 498 6.60 -19.82 -14.55
CA PHE A 498 5.24 -19.48 -14.12
C PHE A 498 4.30 -20.69 -14.02
N GLY A 499 4.83 -21.90 -14.16
CA GLY A 499 4.08 -23.14 -14.14
C GLY A 499 4.00 -23.84 -15.51
N PRO A 500 3.54 -25.09 -15.55
CA PRO A 500 3.61 -25.94 -16.74
C PRO A 500 2.69 -25.50 -17.88
N CYS A 501 1.69 -24.68 -17.60
CA CYS A 501 0.77 -24.20 -18.64
C CYS A 501 1.27 -22.97 -19.40
N PHE A 502 2.47 -22.47 -19.11
CA PHE A 502 3.03 -21.29 -19.79
C PHE A 502 4.31 -21.66 -20.53
N ARG A 503 4.35 -21.32 -21.81
CA ARG A 503 5.51 -21.49 -22.67
C ARG A 503 6.11 -20.13 -23.03
N GLY A 504 7.43 -20.03 -22.95
CA GLY A 504 8.19 -18.86 -23.36
C GLY A 504 8.05 -18.55 -24.86
N THR A 505 8.04 -17.28 -25.21
CA THR A 505 8.02 -16.78 -26.59
C THR A 505 8.65 -15.40 -26.65
N THR A 506 8.86 -14.87 -27.84
CA THR A 506 9.15 -13.46 -28.06
C THR A 506 7.84 -12.71 -28.30
N ARG A 507 7.68 -11.59 -27.61
CA ARG A 507 6.48 -10.74 -27.72
C ARG A 507 6.88 -9.31 -28.05
N ARG A 508 6.08 -8.66 -28.92
CA ARG A 508 6.13 -7.24 -29.17
C ARG A 508 5.31 -6.52 -28.12
N TYR A 509 5.90 -5.55 -27.45
CA TYR A 509 5.28 -4.64 -26.50
C TYR A 509 5.24 -3.23 -27.08
N GLU A 510 4.22 -2.48 -26.73
CA GLU A 510 4.05 -1.10 -27.15
C GLU A 510 4.04 -0.20 -25.92
N ALA A 511 4.88 0.83 -25.91
CA ALA A 511 4.92 1.80 -24.82
C ALA A 511 3.57 2.51 -24.70
N PHE A 512 3.11 2.73 -23.47
CA PHE A 512 2.01 3.66 -23.23
C PHE A 512 2.52 5.09 -23.39
N GLU A 513 1.93 5.84 -24.29
CA GLU A 513 2.33 7.19 -24.59
C GLU A 513 1.11 8.06 -24.89
N LEU A 514 0.86 9.06 -24.04
CA LEU A 514 -0.25 10.00 -24.25
C LEU A 514 -0.02 10.89 -25.46
N GLY A 515 1.23 11.27 -25.75
CA GLY A 515 1.58 12.15 -26.84
C GLY A 515 1.41 13.64 -26.52
N PHE A 516 1.13 14.00 -25.27
CA PHE A 516 1.11 15.37 -24.75
C PHE A 516 1.58 15.40 -23.29
N ASN A 517 1.91 16.58 -22.75
CA ASN A 517 2.32 16.73 -21.36
C ASN A 517 1.09 16.92 -20.45
N GLU A 518 0.58 15.82 -19.88
CA GLU A 518 -0.59 15.85 -19.04
C GLU A 518 -0.36 16.62 -17.75
N ASP A 519 0.80 16.46 -17.11
CA ASP A 519 1.09 17.10 -15.82
C ASP A 519 1.15 18.62 -15.97
N ALA A 520 1.85 19.11 -16.99
CA ALA A 520 1.87 20.54 -17.29
C ALA A 520 0.48 21.07 -17.70
N THR A 521 -0.31 20.27 -18.43
CA THR A 521 -1.68 20.62 -18.80
C THR A 521 -2.57 20.77 -17.56
N ARG A 522 -2.49 19.84 -16.61
CA ARG A 522 -3.29 19.89 -15.37
C ARG A 522 -2.82 20.97 -14.40
N ALA A 523 -1.51 21.22 -14.34
CA ALA A 523 -0.92 22.27 -13.49
C ALA A 523 -1.22 23.68 -13.98
N SER A 524 -1.55 23.85 -15.26
CA SER A 524 -1.97 25.16 -15.79
C SER A 524 -3.38 25.49 -15.28
N GLY A 525 -3.59 26.68 -14.74
CA GLY A 525 -4.90 27.12 -14.24
C GLY A 525 -6.01 27.07 -15.31
N SER A 526 -5.65 27.23 -16.58
CA SER A 526 -6.55 27.13 -17.73
C SER A 526 -6.78 25.70 -18.21
N ARG A 527 -6.02 24.70 -17.72
CA ARG A 527 -6.01 23.31 -18.22
C ARG A 527 -5.77 23.22 -19.75
N ALA A 528 -5.04 24.20 -20.31
CA ALA A 528 -4.72 24.23 -21.73
C ALA A 528 -3.68 23.14 -22.07
N VAL A 529 -4.00 22.31 -23.05
CA VAL A 529 -3.13 21.23 -23.52
C VAL A 529 -1.81 21.79 -24.03
N THR A 530 -0.73 21.22 -23.52
CA THR A 530 0.65 21.61 -23.89
C THR A 530 1.54 20.39 -24.10
N GLY A 531 2.70 20.60 -24.72
CA GLY A 531 3.70 19.56 -24.93
C GLY A 531 3.23 18.42 -25.85
N ILE A 532 2.41 18.73 -26.86
CA ILE A 532 2.03 17.76 -27.90
C ILE A 532 3.29 17.37 -28.67
N ARG A 533 3.52 16.05 -28.76
CA ARG A 533 4.61 15.50 -29.55
C ARG A 533 4.19 15.40 -31.02
N PRO A 534 4.89 16.09 -31.94
CA PRO A 534 4.58 15.98 -33.37
C PRO A 534 4.64 14.53 -33.87
N GLY A 535 3.62 14.09 -34.62
CA GLY A 535 3.49 12.71 -35.06
C GLY A 535 3.20 11.69 -33.95
N GLY A 536 3.02 12.14 -32.71
CA GLY A 536 2.62 11.29 -31.57
C GLY A 536 1.15 10.87 -31.62
N PRO A 537 0.71 9.98 -30.72
CA PRO A 537 -0.66 9.46 -30.77
C PRO A 537 -1.73 10.56 -30.61
N ALA A 538 -1.53 11.54 -29.72
CA ALA A 538 -2.44 12.65 -29.53
C ALA A 538 -2.51 13.59 -30.75
N ASP A 539 -1.35 13.89 -31.36
CA ASP A 539 -1.26 14.73 -32.56
C ASP A 539 -1.99 14.08 -33.74
N ARG A 540 -1.73 12.79 -33.98
CA ARG A 540 -2.44 12.00 -35.03
C ARG A 540 -3.95 11.94 -34.80
N ALA A 541 -4.39 11.98 -33.53
CA ALA A 541 -5.81 12.00 -33.17
C ALA A 541 -6.44 13.41 -33.29
N GLY A 542 -5.65 14.42 -33.61
CA GLY A 542 -6.11 15.78 -33.80
C GLY A 542 -6.23 16.62 -32.54
N LEU A 543 -5.61 16.20 -31.40
CA LEU A 543 -5.44 17.07 -30.23
C LEU A 543 -4.50 18.23 -30.61
N LYS A 544 -4.79 19.43 -30.14
CA LYS A 544 -3.99 20.63 -30.46
C LYS A 544 -3.53 21.35 -29.21
N THR A 545 -2.38 21.95 -29.27
CA THR A 545 -1.90 22.88 -28.22
C THR A 545 -2.92 24.01 -28.06
N GLY A 546 -3.27 24.29 -26.79
CA GLY A 546 -4.29 25.28 -26.43
C GLY A 546 -5.71 24.77 -26.35
N ASP A 547 -6.00 23.49 -26.71
CA ASP A 547 -7.27 22.86 -26.37
C ASP A 547 -7.43 22.85 -24.85
N VAL A 548 -8.59 23.24 -24.31
CA VAL A 548 -8.84 23.21 -22.86
C VAL A 548 -9.36 21.85 -22.47
N LEU A 549 -8.63 21.12 -21.61
CA LEU A 549 -9.00 19.78 -21.16
C LEU A 549 -10.08 19.84 -20.08
N PHE A 550 -11.29 19.39 -20.39
CA PHE A 550 -12.40 19.27 -19.45
C PHE A 550 -12.37 17.94 -18.70
N ASP A 551 -12.27 16.83 -19.44
CA ASP A 551 -12.31 15.49 -18.88
C ASP A 551 -11.38 14.55 -19.64
N SER A 552 -10.94 13.49 -18.97
CA SER A 552 -10.10 12.46 -19.55
C SER A 552 -10.42 11.09 -18.95
N VAL A 553 -10.78 10.14 -19.81
CA VAL A 553 -10.91 8.73 -19.46
C VAL A 553 -9.75 7.97 -20.08
N MET A 554 -8.92 7.36 -19.24
CA MET A 554 -7.77 6.59 -19.71
C MET A 554 -7.41 5.49 -18.72
N LYS A 555 -6.77 4.45 -19.23
CA LYS A 555 -6.15 3.41 -18.41
C LYS A 555 -4.64 3.52 -18.57
N ARG A 556 -3.97 4.10 -17.58
CA ARG A 556 -2.52 4.33 -17.61
C ARG A 556 -1.77 3.01 -17.78
N GLY A 557 -0.69 3.03 -18.56
CA GLY A 557 0.12 1.85 -18.86
C GLY A 557 -0.49 0.89 -19.89
N ARG A 558 -1.72 1.16 -20.39
CA ARG A 558 -2.43 0.34 -21.37
C ARG A 558 -2.47 1.02 -22.73
N SER A 559 -1.52 0.69 -23.60
CA SER A 559 -1.47 1.19 -24.99
C SER A 559 -2.62 0.68 -25.87
N ASP A 560 -3.23 -0.45 -25.48
CA ASP A 560 -4.33 -1.11 -26.17
C ASP A 560 -5.73 -0.62 -25.75
N VAL A 561 -5.83 0.19 -24.68
CA VAL A 561 -7.09 0.77 -24.21
C VAL A 561 -7.17 2.23 -24.69
N PRO A 562 -8.24 2.63 -25.39
CA PRO A 562 -8.37 3.99 -25.87
C PRO A 562 -8.37 5.03 -24.75
N VAL A 563 -7.65 6.10 -24.96
CA VAL A 563 -7.80 7.37 -24.26
C VAL A 563 -8.96 8.13 -24.87
N ILE A 564 -9.83 8.68 -24.04
CA ILE A 564 -10.95 9.54 -24.45
C ILE A 564 -10.76 10.88 -23.73
N LEU A 565 -10.58 11.94 -24.48
CA LEU A 565 -10.41 13.30 -23.97
C LEU A 565 -11.63 14.13 -24.40
N THR A 566 -12.24 14.84 -23.43
CA THR A 566 -13.20 15.90 -23.74
C THR A 566 -12.47 17.23 -23.64
N VAL A 567 -12.35 17.92 -24.76
CA VAL A 567 -11.67 19.21 -24.84
C VAL A 567 -12.59 20.30 -25.39
N GLU A 568 -12.31 21.54 -25.04
CA GLU A 568 -12.92 22.71 -25.68
C GLU A 568 -11.92 23.35 -26.62
N ARG A 569 -12.35 23.64 -27.85
CA ARG A 569 -11.61 24.33 -28.88
C ARG A 569 -12.49 25.41 -29.53
N ALA A 570 -12.11 26.67 -29.42
CA ALA A 570 -12.87 27.81 -29.94
C ALA A 570 -14.33 27.86 -29.45
N GLY A 571 -14.56 27.51 -28.19
CA GLY A 571 -15.90 27.49 -27.56
C GLY A 571 -16.73 26.24 -27.85
N GLU A 572 -16.22 25.30 -28.68
CA GLU A 572 -16.91 24.03 -28.97
C GLU A 572 -16.28 22.87 -28.21
N ARG A 573 -17.11 22.03 -27.60
CA ARG A 573 -16.67 20.77 -27.00
C ARG A 573 -16.46 19.69 -28.03
N LYS A 574 -15.28 19.02 -27.97
CA LYS A 574 -14.89 17.95 -28.88
C LYS A 574 -14.42 16.73 -28.07
N THR A 575 -14.82 15.55 -28.53
CA THR A 575 -14.30 14.29 -27.99
C THR A 575 -13.20 13.75 -28.91
N ILE A 576 -12.01 13.54 -28.36
CA ILE A 576 -10.86 12.99 -29.07
C ILE A 576 -10.61 11.60 -28.48
N ARG A 577 -10.60 10.59 -29.35
CA ARG A 577 -10.40 9.18 -28.96
C ARG A 577 -9.23 8.60 -29.75
N TYR A 578 -8.27 7.95 -29.04
CA TYR A 578 -7.12 7.30 -29.67
C TYR A 578 -6.51 6.25 -28.74
N ASN A 579 -5.78 5.29 -29.31
CA ASN A 579 -4.93 4.40 -28.52
C ASN A 579 -3.59 5.09 -28.23
N PRO A 580 -3.14 5.11 -26.98
CA PRO A 580 -1.91 5.77 -26.54
C PRO A 580 -0.68 4.89 -26.86
N VAL A 581 -0.51 4.55 -28.15
CA VAL A 581 0.55 3.66 -28.63
C VAL A 581 1.81 4.46 -28.96
N GLY A 582 2.84 4.22 -28.19
CA GLY A 582 4.17 4.75 -28.38
C GLY A 582 5.11 3.79 -29.13
N LYS A 583 6.41 3.91 -28.83
CA LYS A 583 7.44 3.06 -29.45
C LYS A 583 7.22 1.60 -29.08
N ALA A 584 7.37 0.72 -30.06
CA ALA A 584 7.35 -0.72 -29.83
C ALA A 584 8.76 -1.26 -29.54
N ALA A 585 8.81 -2.30 -28.70
CA ALA A 585 10.01 -3.06 -28.41
C ALA A 585 9.68 -4.56 -28.33
N SER A 586 10.63 -5.40 -28.69
CA SER A 586 10.51 -6.86 -28.51
C SER A 586 11.14 -7.26 -27.17
N GLY A 587 10.51 -8.22 -26.50
CA GLY A 587 11.00 -8.75 -25.24
C GLY A 587 10.50 -10.18 -25.01
N GLN A 588 10.93 -10.76 -23.90
CA GLN A 588 10.45 -12.07 -23.48
C GLN A 588 8.96 -12.00 -23.14
N GLY A 589 8.19 -12.98 -23.60
CA GLY A 589 6.78 -13.12 -23.32
C GLY A 589 6.41 -14.59 -23.07
N TRP A 590 5.15 -14.84 -22.79
CA TRP A 590 4.64 -16.19 -22.53
C TRP A 590 3.29 -16.38 -23.17
N ILE A 591 2.97 -17.62 -23.52
CA ILE A 591 1.67 -18.00 -24.05
C ILE A 591 1.07 -19.12 -23.22
N ARG A 592 -0.25 -19.08 -23.02
CA ARG A 592 -1.01 -20.15 -22.36
C ARG A 592 -1.09 -21.38 -23.30
N GLN A 593 -0.66 -22.53 -22.80
CA GLN A 593 -0.81 -23.81 -23.47
C GLN A 593 -2.26 -24.32 -23.27
N LYS A 594 -3.04 -24.41 -24.34
CA LYS A 594 -4.48 -24.68 -24.27
C LYS A 594 -4.81 -26.12 -23.86
N ASP A 595 -3.87 -27.04 -24.07
CA ASP A 595 -3.95 -28.47 -23.77
C ASP A 595 -3.69 -28.82 -22.30
N VAL A 596 -3.27 -27.85 -21.48
CA VAL A 596 -3.06 -28.02 -20.03
C VAL A 596 -4.26 -27.42 -19.28
N ALA A 597 -4.93 -28.20 -18.45
CA ALA A 597 -6.04 -27.73 -17.61
C ALA A 597 -5.60 -26.65 -16.61
N ASP A 598 -6.51 -25.78 -16.18
CA ASP A 598 -6.16 -24.68 -15.28
C ASP A 598 -5.69 -25.17 -13.91
N GLU A 599 -6.25 -26.28 -13.42
CA GLU A 599 -5.86 -26.93 -12.17
C GLU A 599 -4.43 -27.49 -12.20
N ALA A 600 -3.96 -27.88 -13.40
CA ALA A 600 -2.61 -28.35 -13.61
C ALA A 600 -1.59 -27.22 -13.90
N CYS A 601 -2.03 -25.96 -13.96
CA CYS A 601 -1.16 -24.80 -14.15
C CYS A 601 -0.30 -24.46 -12.93
N VAL A 602 -0.77 -24.83 -11.75
CA VAL A 602 -0.09 -24.48 -10.48
C VAL A 602 1.17 -25.33 -10.33
N LYS A 603 2.25 -24.72 -9.84
CA LYS A 603 3.53 -25.40 -9.57
C LYS A 603 3.46 -26.27 -8.32
#